data_6422b371f7491d59df63c347356f2d47
#
_entry.id   6422b371f7491d59df63c347356f2d47
#
_cell.length_a   1.000
_cell.length_b   1.000
_cell.length_c   1.000
_cell.angle_alpha   90.00
_cell.angle_beta   90.00
_cell.angle_gamma   90.00
#
_symmetry.space_group_name_H-M   'P 1'
#
loop_
_entity.id
_entity.type
_entity.pdbx_description
1 polymer ?
#
loop_
_entity_poly.entity_id
_entity_poly.type
_entity_poly.pdbx_seq_one_letter_code
_entity_poly.pdbx_strand_id
1 'polypeptide(L)'
;MLRLLEESRNASGQSLRVTDGWLQPICDGLGFHHEYDSDIATGGWEFYRLHNGICVALVRMTTKRRIVRRHNAGDYLALSAVLDGNVLLTDELSVEGELTDGYCTVYGNGPDRHFETVYERGDQLRWVTIYIERGSFFALTGLTDADMPSSFAAYIRGESVYACRNVPLSELASLTAHQLISPPFTGSFLQAFISAKALELACYILFGLSQPESELFGGRFEAEDHRRMKQAMAMIRDNIDSQISVHEIAEAVGMSRHRLQLGFRMIYGDTVGRIRDKLRMELALDLIRDSNMSMIEIALETGYEHAASFTRAFKTAFGISPIQMRKVANDELRVRNLPGRARKAPDPHEADPA
;
A
#
# COMPACT_ATOMS: atom_id res chain seq x y z
N MET A 1 3.11 17.25 2.27
CA MET A 1 2.51 17.43 3.61
C MET A 1 2.96 18.70 4.30
N LEU A 2 4.25 18.92 4.57
CA LEU A 2 4.74 20.15 5.20
C LEU A 2 4.34 21.43 4.42
N ARG A 3 4.40 21.40 3.08
CA ARG A 3 3.94 22.49 2.23
C ARG A 3 2.45 22.82 2.44
N LEU A 4 1.58 21.80 2.53
CA LEU A 4 0.16 22.00 2.82
C LEU A 4 -0.06 22.59 4.22
N LEU A 5 0.79 22.23 5.19
CA LEU A 5 0.76 22.83 6.52
C LEU A 5 1.12 24.33 6.48
N GLU A 6 2.13 24.69 5.71
CA GLU A 6 2.53 26.09 5.51
C GLU A 6 1.44 26.90 4.81
N GLU A 7 0.84 26.33 3.75
CA GLU A 7 -0.31 26.92 3.03
C GLU A 7 -1.49 27.14 3.99
N SER A 8 -1.81 26.14 4.81
CA SER A 8 -2.89 26.22 5.82
C SER A 8 -2.61 27.29 6.88
N ARG A 9 -1.37 27.43 7.36
CA ARG A 9 -0.98 28.48 8.32
C ARG A 9 -1.09 29.87 7.72
N ASN A 10 -0.68 30.04 6.46
CA ASN A 10 -0.72 31.31 5.75
C ASN A 10 -2.14 31.78 5.43
N ALA A 11 -3.13 30.86 5.46
CA ALA A 11 -4.54 31.19 5.30
C ALA A 11 -5.17 31.89 6.52
N SER A 12 -4.40 32.31 7.52
CA SER A 12 -4.86 33.07 8.69
C SER A 12 -6.03 32.41 9.44
N GLY A 13 -6.02 31.08 9.56
CA GLY A 13 -7.06 30.31 10.23
C GLY A 13 -8.31 30.05 9.41
N GLN A 14 -8.37 30.48 8.15
CA GLN A 14 -9.48 30.18 7.24
C GLN A 14 -9.27 28.85 6.52
N SER A 15 -10.38 28.23 6.06
CA SER A 15 -10.31 27.05 5.20
C SER A 15 -9.72 27.40 3.85
N LEU A 16 -8.78 26.59 3.37
CA LEU A 16 -8.13 26.75 2.08
C LEU A 16 -8.61 25.69 1.10
N ARG A 17 -9.06 26.09 -0.07
CA ARG A 17 -9.41 25.17 -1.16
C ARG A 17 -8.14 24.56 -1.77
N VAL A 18 -8.14 23.23 -1.90
CA VAL A 18 -7.12 22.47 -2.60
C VAL A 18 -7.75 21.62 -3.71
N THR A 19 -6.97 20.92 -4.49
CA THR A 19 -7.42 20.24 -5.72
C THR A 19 -8.58 19.26 -5.48
N ASP A 20 -8.61 18.56 -4.34
CA ASP A 20 -9.50 17.44 -4.05
C ASP A 20 -10.34 17.63 -2.76
N GLY A 21 -10.33 18.83 -2.20
CA GLY A 21 -11.06 19.11 -0.96
C GLY A 21 -10.69 20.43 -0.31
N TRP A 22 -10.78 20.45 1.00
CA TRP A 22 -10.55 21.64 1.83
C TRP A 22 -9.54 21.36 2.92
N LEU A 23 -8.63 22.28 3.15
CA LEU A 23 -7.73 22.30 4.32
C LEU A 23 -8.28 23.23 5.39
N GLN A 24 -8.41 22.74 6.59
CA GLN A 24 -8.82 23.49 7.77
C GLN A 24 -7.70 23.46 8.82
N PRO A 25 -7.13 24.62 9.22
CA PRO A 25 -6.15 24.66 10.28
C PRO A 25 -6.73 24.13 11.60
N ILE A 26 -5.93 23.37 12.32
CA ILE A 26 -6.27 22.82 13.65
C ILE A 26 -5.12 23.09 14.63
N CYS A 27 -5.39 23.06 15.93
CA CYS A 27 -4.39 23.25 16.99
C CYS A 27 -3.50 24.49 16.78
N ASP A 28 -4.13 25.66 16.59
CA ASP A 28 -3.43 26.95 16.43
C ASP A 28 -2.34 26.95 15.34
N GLY A 29 -2.58 26.22 14.25
CA GLY A 29 -1.67 26.12 13.10
C GLY A 29 -0.55 25.10 13.27
N LEU A 30 -0.61 24.23 14.25
CA LEU A 30 0.30 23.09 14.40
C LEU A 30 -0.11 21.89 13.56
N GLY A 31 -1.32 21.92 12.97
CA GLY A 31 -1.84 20.89 12.12
C GLY A 31 -2.91 21.42 11.17
N PHE A 32 -3.45 20.52 10.37
CA PHE A 32 -4.61 20.78 9.53
C PHE A 32 -5.45 19.51 9.37
N HIS A 33 -6.73 19.71 9.15
CA HIS A 33 -7.67 18.70 8.70
C HIS A 33 -7.89 18.89 7.19
N HIS A 34 -7.75 17.81 6.44
CA HIS A 34 -8.11 17.75 5.01
C HIS A 34 -9.42 17.00 4.87
N GLU A 35 -10.44 17.69 4.42
CA GLU A 35 -11.73 17.10 4.07
C GLU A 35 -11.85 16.99 2.56
N TYR A 36 -12.14 15.79 2.06
CA TYR A 36 -12.37 15.57 0.64
C TYR A 36 -13.68 16.15 0.17
N ASP A 37 -13.77 16.49 -1.11
CA ASP A 37 -15.04 16.78 -1.76
C ASP A 37 -15.96 15.56 -1.64
N SER A 38 -17.25 15.82 -1.43
CA SER A 38 -18.25 14.81 -1.10
C SER A 38 -18.49 13.75 -2.21
N ASP A 39 -18.05 14.01 -3.44
CA ASP A 39 -18.06 13.06 -4.56
C ASP A 39 -16.79 12.16 -4.59
N ILE A 40 -15.74 12.55 -3.88
CA ILE A 40 -14.46 11.83 -3.80
C ILE A 40 -14.46 10.83 -2.63
N ALA A 41 -14.73 11.33 -1.43
CA ALA A 41 -14.75 10.51 -0.21
C ALA A 41 -15.69 11.14 0.84
N THR A 42 -15.98 10.36 1.88
CA THR A 42 -16.56 10.85 3.13
C THR A 42 -15.50 10.78 4.20
N GLY A 43 -15.32 11.87 4.96
CA GLY A 43 -14.23 12.02 5.91
C GLY A 43 -12.94 12.50 5.24
N GLY A 44 -11.82 12.28 5.89
CA GLY A 44 -10.55 12.83 5.44
C GLY A 44 -9.38 12.40 6.30
N TRP A 45 -8.42 13.28 6.45
CA TRP A 45 -7.24 13.04 7.26
C TRP A 45 -6.77 14.30 7.97
N GLU A 46 -6.17 14.09 9.12
CA GLU A 46 -5.59 15.13 9.95
C GLU A 46 -4.08 14.99 9.96
N PHE A 47 -3.37 16.09 9.98
CA PHE A 47 -1.91 16.11 10.06
C PHE A 47 -1.49 17.03 11.20
N TYR A 48 -0.63 16.51 12.06
CA TYR A 48 -0.06 17.23 13.19
C TYR A 48 1.45 17.27 13.09
N ARG A 49 2.02 18.45 13.22
CA ARG A 49 3.46 18.63 13.40
C ARG A 49 3.74 18.76 14.89
N LEU A 50 4.38 17.76 15.45
CA LEU A 50 4.80 17.75 16.84
C LEU A 50 6.17 18.38 16.99
N HIS A 51 6.63 18.50 18.23
CA HIS A 51 7.98 18.95 18.50
C HIS A 51 9.02 17.91 18.06
N ASN A 52 10.25 18.35 17.84
CA ASN A 52 11.40 17.48 17.59
C ASN A 52 11.36 16.62 16.31
N GLY A 53 10.78 17.11 15.20
CA GLY A 53 10.84 16.40 13.92
C GLY A 53 9.90 15.21 13.79
N ILE A 54 8.92 15.08 14.67
CA ILE A 54 7.84 14.10 14.60
C ILE A 54 6.61 14.74 13.96
N CYS A 55 5.99 14.02 13.01
CA CYS A 55 4.69 14.38 12.49
C CYS A 55 3.74 13.18 12.61
N VAL A 56 2.44 13.44 12.70
CA VAL A 56 1.40 12.40 12.80
C VAL A 56 0.32 12.67 11.76
N ALA A 57 -0.04 11.65 11.00
CA ALA A 57 -1.22 11.67 10.14
C ALA A 57 -2.26 10.68 10.68
N LEU A 58 -3.48 11.13 10.83
CA LEU A 58 -4.65 10.34 11.21
C LEU A 58 -5.59 10.28 10.02
N VAL A 59 -5.90 9.10 9.52
CA VAL A 59 -6.77 8.90 8.37
C VAL A 59 -8.06 8.23 8.79
N ARG A 60 -9.18 8.81 8.39
CA ARG A 60 -10.55 8.30 8.61
C ARG A 60 -11.39 8.67 7.41
N MET A 61 -11.51 7.79 6.45
CA MET A 61 -12.29 8.08 5.26
C MET A 61 -12.93 6.84 4.64
N THR A 62 -14.01 7.07 3.88
CA THR A 62 -14.59 6.08 2.99
C THR A 62 -14.57 6.65 1.58
N THR A 63 -13.91 5.94 0.66
CA THR A 63 -13.73 6.38 -0.72
C THR A 63 -15.01 6.16 -1.53
N LYS A 64 -15.37 7.13 -2.36
CA LYS A 64 -16.51 7.03 -3.31
C LYS A 64 -16.06 6.79 -4.75
N ARG A 65 -14.80 7.06 -5.02
CA ARG A 65 -14.12 6.77 -6.29
C ARG A 65 -12.67 6.34 -6.03
N ARG A 66 -12.02 5.78 -7.03
CA ARG A 66 -10.60 5.48 -6.98
C ARG A 66 -9.79 6.78 -6.84
N ILE A 67 -8.87 6.81 -5.89
CA ILE A 67 -7.99 7.94 -5.64
C ILE A 67 -6.55 7.45 -5.77
N VAL A 68 -5.73 8.18 -6.51
CA VAL A 68 -4.27 7.96 -6.58
C VAL A 68 -3.60 9.19 -6.04
N ARG A 69 -2.73 9.02 -5.05
CA ARG A 69 -1.95 10.10 -4.46
C ARG A 69 -0.47 9.85 -4.65
N ARG A 70 0.19 10.82 -5.27
CA ARG A 70 1.65 10.86 -5.32
C ARG A 70 2.20 11.50 -4.06
N HIS A 71 3.17 10.82 -3.48
CA HIS A 71 3.90 11.29 -2.32
C HIS A 71 5.37 11.46 -2.69
N ASN A 72 5.91 12.64 -2.40
CA ASN A 72 7.36 12.78 -2.31
C ASN A 72 7.76 12.15 -0.98
N ALA A 73 8.58 11.14 -1.05
CA ALA A 73 9.23 10.64 0.14
C ALA A 73 10.06 11.80 0.70
N GLY A 74 9.75 12.23 1.88
CA GLY A 74 10.64 13.11 2.62
C GLY A 74 11.73 12.26 3.27
N ASP A 75 12.67 12.89 3.92
CA ASP A 75 13.72 12.24 4.68
C ASP A 75 13.19 11.71 6.03
N TYR A 76 12.14 10.87 5.98
CA TYR A 76 11.43 10.36 7.14
C TYR A 76 11.36 8.83 7.15
N LEU A 77 11.42 8.27 8.37
CA LEU A 77 10.92 6.92 8.63
C LEU A 77 9.43 7.03 9.00
N ALA A 78 8.59 6.32 8.28
CA ALA A 78 7.14 6.26 8.50
C ALA A 78 6.77 4.96 9.21
N LEU A 79 5.99 5.09 10.29
CA LEU A 79 5.45 4.01 11.11
C LEU A 79 3.94 4.05 10.99
N SER A 80 3.35 3.17 10.18
CA SER A 80 1.91 3.16 9.89
C SER A 80 1.21 2.01 10.60
N ALA A 81 0.29 2.29 11.51
CA ALA A 81 -0.59 1.32 12.16
C ALA A 81 -1.95 1.33 11.46
N VAL A 82 -2.29 0.25 10.77
CA VAL A 82 -3.52 0.12 9.98
C VAL A 82 -4.58 -0.59 10.81
N LEU A 83 -5.69 0.10 11.03
CA LEU A 83 -6.85 -0.41 11.79
C LEU A 83 -7.91 -1.01 10.87
N ASP A 84 -8.15 -0.38 9.73
CA ASP A 84 -9.07 -0.87 8.70
C ASP A 84 -8.56 -0.49 7.29
N GLY A 85 -8.78 -1.40 6.36
CA GLY A 85 -8.51 -1.23 4.94
C GLY A 85 -7.13 -1.67 4.51
N ASN A 86 -6.95 -1.69 3.21
CA ASN A 86 -5.69 -2.02 2.55
C ASN A 86 -5.33 -0.91 1.58
N VAL A 87 -4.09 -0.50 1.58
CA VAL A 87 -3.57 0.55 0.69
C VAL A 87 -2.29 0.07 0.03
N LEU A 88 -2.27 0.07 -1.28
CA LEU A 88 -1.07 -0.27 -2.04
C LEU A 88 -0.11 0.94 -2.03
N LEU A 89 1.14 0.66 -1.69
CA LEU A 89 2.26 1.56 -1.87
C LEU A 89 3.00 1.10 -3.12
N THR A 90 2.92 1.89 -4.18
CA THR A 90 3.58 1.59 -5.46
C THR A 90 4.66 2.61 -5.75
N ASP A 91 5.81 2.17 -6.20
CA ASP A 91 6.81 2.99 -6.86
C ASP A 91 6.64 2.87 -8.38
N GLU A 92 7.27 3.75 -9.16
CA GLU A 92 7.23 3.73 -10.63
C GLU A 92 7.67 2.39 -11.24
N LEU A 93 8.35 1.54 -10.49
CA LEU A 93 8.95 0.29 -10.96
C LEU A 93 8.36 -0.99 -10.33
N SER A 94 7.66 -0.91 -9.19
CA SER A 94 7.13 -2.11 -8.51
C SER A 94 6.15 -1.76 -7.38
N VAL A 95 5.37 -2.75 -6.94
CA VAL A 95 4.63 -2.68 -5.66
C VAL A 95 5.64 -2.83 -4.53
N GLU A 96 5.91 -1.76 -3.80
CA GLU A 96 6.94 -1.75 -2.75
C GLU A 96 6.43 -2.15 -1.36
N GLY A 97 5.13 -2.05 -1.15
CA GLY A 97 4.53 -2.40 0.13
C GLY A 97 3.01 -2.29 0.12
N GLU A 98 2.40 -2.84 1.12
CA GLU A 98 0.97 -2.74 1.35
C GLU A 98 0.73 -2.34 2.80
N LEU A 99 -0.06 -1.29 3.00
CA LEU A 99 -0.64 -0.97 4.31
C LEU A 99 -1.85 -1.87 4.51
N THR A 100 -1.73 -2.88 5.35
CA THR A 100 -2.75 -3.92 5.53
C THR A 100 -3.32 -3.87 6.94
N ASP A 101 -4.63 -4.04 7.08
CA ASP A 101 -5.31 -4.12 8.37
C ASP A 101 -4.70 -5.20 9.28
N GLY A 102 -4.61 -4.89 10.57
CA GLY A 102 -3.96 -5.77 11.55
C GLY A 102 -2.43 -5.79 11.50
N TYR A 103 -1.81 -4.89 10.70
CA TYR A 103 -0.37 -4.72 10.62
C TYR A 103 0.08 -3.28 10.86
N CYS A 104 1.33 -3.17 11.28
CA CYS A 104 2.09 -1.93 11.21
C CYS A 104 3.07 -2.06 10.04
N THR A 105 3.08 -1.10 9.13
CA THR A 105 4.08 -1.02 8.08
C THR A 105 5.09 0.05 8.45
N VAL A 106 6.35 -0.35 8.56
CA VAL A 106 7.48 0.57 8.76
C VAL A 106 8.19 0.73 7.43
N TYR A 107 8.30 1.95 6.94
CA TYR A 107 8.96 2.21 5.66
C TYR A 107 9.70 3.53 5.66
N GLY A 108 10.78 3.57 4.92
CA GLY A 108 11.57 4.76 4.64
C GLY A 108 11.90 4.84 3.16
N ASN A 109 11.65 6.00 2.57
CA ASN A 109 12.02 6.32 1.20
C ASN A 109 12.94 7.54 1.19
N GLY A 110 14.00 7.48 0.40
CA GLY A 110 14.90 8.62 0.22
C GLY A 110 14.22 9.81 -0.46
N PRO A 111 14.80 11.02 -0.36
CA PRO A 111 14.18 12.27 -0.80
C PRO A 111 13.88 12.31 -2.31
N ASP A 112 14.61 11.56 -3.12
CA ASP A 112 14.48 11.54 -4.58
C ASP A 112 13.52 10.47 -5.11
N ARG A 113 12.89 9.68 -4.21
CA ARG A 113 11.92 8.65 -4.59
C ARG A 113 10.50 9.16 -4.42
N HIS A 114 9.67 8.85 -5.41
CA HIS A 114 8.24 9.09 -5.38
C HIS A 114 7.53 7.75 -5.21
N PHE A 115 6.47 7.75 -4.42
CA PHE A 115 5.57 6.60 -4.35
C PHE A 115 4.12 7.06 -4.48
N GLU A 116 3.28 6.17 -4.95
CA GLU A 116 1.85 6.39 -5.07
C GLU A 116 1.12 5.54 -4.05
N THR A 117 0.09 6.09 -3.46
CA THR A 117 -0.91 5.33 -2.73
C THR A 117 -2.18 5.24 -3.56
N VAL A 118 -2.71 4.04 -3.69
CA VAL A 118 -3.93 3.78 -4.45
C VAL A 118 -5.02 3.34 -3.48
N TYR A 119 -6.12 4.06 -3.49
CA TYR A 119 -7.33 3.75 -2.73
C TYR A 119 -8.42 3.36 -3.71
N GLU A 120 -9.02 2.19 -3.52
CA GLU A 120 -10.10 1.75 -4.38
C GLU A 120 -11.45 2.30 -3.93
N ARG A 121 -12.43 2.27 -4.82
CA ARG A 121 -13.79 2.73 -4.52
C ARG A 121 -14.46 1.83 -3.47
N GLY A 122 -14.99 2.44 -2.42
CA GLY A 122 -15.69 1.76 -1.34
C GLY A 122 -14.79 1.34 -0.17
N ASP A 123 -13.48 1.63 -0.25
CA ASP A 123 -12.56 1.35 0.84
C ASP A 123 -12.94 2.16 2.08
N GLN A 124 -13.08 1.46 3.21
CA GLN A 124 -13.12 2.07 4.52
C GLN A 124 -11.72 2.06 5.10
N LEU A 125 -11.19 3.24 5.35
CA LEU A 125 -9.78 3.42 5.64
C LEU A 125 -9.62 4.12 6.99
N ARG A 126 -8.94 3.44 7.92
CA ARG A 126 -8.53 4.00 9.20
C ARG A 126 -7.11 3.59 9.53
N TRP A 127 -6.22 4.55 9.62
CA TRP A 127 -4.86 4.29 10.09
C TRP A 127 -4.21 5.52 10.71
N VAL A 128 -3.13 5.28 11.43
CA VAL A 128 -2.25 6.29 12.01
C VAL A 128 -0.88 6.12 11.38
N THR A 129 -0.28 7.20 10.88
CA THR A 129 1.13 7.20 10.48
C THR A 129 1.92 8.20 11.31
N ILE A 130 2.99 7.74 11.90
CA ILE A 130 3.97 8.58 12.59
C ILE A 130 5.18 8.71 11.67
N TYR A 131 5.56 9.94 11.37
CA TYR A 131 6.75 10.26 10.60
C TYR A 131 7.83 10.76 11.54
N ILE A 132 8.99 10.14 11.53
CA ILE A 132 10.18 10.55 12.29
C ILE A 132 11.24 10.97 11.30
N GLU A 133 11.74 12.20 11.42
CA GLU A 133 12.82 12.70 10.58
C GLU A 133 14.06 11.82 10.75
N ARG A 134 14.62 11.34 9.64
CA ARG A 134 15.73 10.39 9.62
C ARG A 134 16.93 10.88 10.42
N GLY A 135 17.33 12.13 10.21
CA GLY A 135 18.48 12.73 10.90
C GLY A 135 18.32 12.88 12.41
N SER A 136 17.07 12.91 12.88
CA SER A 136 16.75 13.05 14.31
C SER A 136 16.39 11.72 14.99
N PHE A 137 16.29 10.62 14.23
CA PHE A 137 15.72 9.36 14.70
C PHE A 137 16.36 8.83 15.99
N PHE A 138 17.68 8.60 15.98
CA PHE A 138 18.38 8.05 17.14
C PHE A 138 18.36 9.00 18.35
N ALA A 139 18.45 10.30 18.10
CA ALA A 139 18.41 11.30 19.18
C ALA A 139 17.02 11.36 19.85
N LEU A 140 15.94 11.12 19.09
CA LEU A 140 14.58 11.14 19.58
C LEU A 140 14.17 9.87 20.29
N THR A 141 14.60 8.72 19.76
CA THR A 141 14.18 7.40 20.26
C THR A 141 15.10 6.84 21.33
N GLY A 142 16.35 7.30 21.39
CA GLY A 142 17.38 6.70 22.24
C GLY A 142 17.84 5.31 21.77
N LEU A 143 17.34 4.83 20.64
CA LEU A 143 17.75 3.57 20.03
C LEU A 143 19.12 3.70 19.37
N THR A 144 19.72 2.55 19.10
CA THR A 144 21.01 2.42 18.41
C THR A 144 20.88 1.49 17.20
N ASP A 145 21.92 1.41 16.38
CA ASP A 145 21.98 0.47 15.26
C ASP A 145 21.73 -1.00 15.69
N ALA A 146 22.14 -1.36 16.90
CA ALA A 146 21.98 -2.72 17.42
C ALA A 146 20.53 -3.07 17.75
N ASP A 147 19.68 -2.05 17.94
CA ASP A 147 18.27 -2.21 18.26
C ASP A 147 17.39 -2.31 17.00
N MET A 148 17.98 -2.21 15.82
CA MET A 148 17.26 -2.14 14.55
C MET A 148 17.72 -3.25 13.57
N PRO A 149 16.82 -3.74 12.70
CA PRO A 149 17.26 -4.55 11.56
C PRO A 149 18.28 -3.78 10.69
N SER A 150 19.28 -4.49 10.18
CA SER A 150 20.39 -3.87 9.42
C SER A 150 19.96 -3.00 8.25
N SER A 151 18.87 -3.37 7.56
CA SER A 151 18.30 -2.57 6.46
C SER A 151 17.77 -1.21 6.91
N PHE A 152 17.15 -1.15 8.09
CA PHE A 152 16.65 0.11 8.68
C PHE A 152 17.78 0.95 9.26
N ALA A 153 18.74 0.33 9.93
CA ALA A 153 19.93 1.02 10.41
C ALA A 153 20.69 1.68 9.23
N ALA A 154 20.89 0.96 8.14
CA ALA A 154 21.49 1.48 6.91
C ALA A 154 20.67 2.63 6.30
N TYR A 155 19.32 2.52 6.29
CA TYR A 155 18.47 3.61 5.84
C TYR A 155 18.62 4.86 6.73
N ILE A 156 18.57 4.70 8.05
CA ILE A 156 18.68 5.81 9.01
C ILE A 156 20.05 6.52 8.89
N ARG A 157 21.14 5.80 8.63
CA ARG A 157 22.46 6.38 8.38
C ARG A 157 22.62 7.02 7.00
N GLY A 158 21.65 6.82 6.09
CA GLY A 158 21.73 7.32 4.71
C GLY A 158 22.53 6.45 3.75
N GLU A 159 22.88 5.24 4.15
CA GLU A 159 23.57 4.23 3.34
C GLU A 159 22.62 3.48 2.40
N SER A 160 21.32 3.51 2.69
CA SER A 160 20.25 2.96 1.85
C SER A 160 19.21 4.03 1.57
N VAL A 161 18.63 3.98 0.38
CA VAL A 161 17.53 4.87 -0.03
C VAL A 161 16.16 4.31 0.29
N TYR A 162 16.07 3.06 0.76
CA TYR A 162 14.82 2.38 1.01
C TYR A 162 14.93 1.34 2.14
N ALA A 163 13.90 1.27 2.96
CA ALA A 163 13.65 0.17 3.90
C ALA A 163 12.12 0.00 4.06
N CYS A 164 11.66 -1.24 4.07
CA CYS A 164 10.25 -1.54 4.33
C CYS A 164 10.11 -2.88 5.06
N ARG A 165 9.19 -2.93 6.04
CA ARG A 165 8.83 -4.16 6.74
C ARG A 165 7.44 -4.05 7.36
N ASN A 166 6.68 -5.14 7.26
CA ASN A 166 5.42 -5.29 7.97
C ASN A 166 5.66 -5.98 9.31
N VAL A 167 5.03 -5.46 10.36
CA VAL A 167 5.07 -5.95 11.73
C VAL A 167 3.63 -6.18 12.19
N PRO A 168 3.27 -7.29 12.84
CA PRO A 168 1.92 -7.47 13.37
C PRO A 168 1.52 -6.34 14.31
N LEU A 169 0.29 -5.85 14.16
CA LEU A 169 -0.28 -4.86 15.05
C LEU A 169 -0.60 -5.51 16.41
N SER A 170 0.23 -5.26 17.42
CA SER A 170 -0.02 -5.79 18.76
C SER A 170 -1.29 -5.18 19.37
N GLU A 171 -1.88 -5.85 20.37
CA GLU A 171 -3.07 -5.33 21.08
C GLU A 171 -2.86 -3.92 21.64
N LEU A 172 -1.69 -3.66 22.23
CA LEU A 172 -1.36 -2.35 22.80
C LEU A 172 -1.18 -1.29 21.72
N ALA A 173 -0.52 -1.63 20.59
CA ALA A 173 -0.40 -0.74 19.45
C ALA A 173 -1.78 -0.45 18.82
N SER A 174 -2.64 -1.45 18.69
CA SER A 174 -4.02 -1.30 18.20
C SER A 174 -4.84 -0.37 19.10
N LEU A 175 -4.81 -0.61 20.43
CA LEU A 175 -5.51 0.22 21.38
C LEU A 175 -5.04 1.69 21.31
N THR A 176 -3.73 1.91 21.25
CA THR A 176 -3.14 3.26 21.16
C THR A 176 -3.50 3.94 19.84
N ALA A 177 -3.49 3.21 18.72
CA ALA A 177 -3.92 3.73 17.42
C ALA A 177 -5.42 4.10 17.41
N HIS A 178 -6.29 3.28 18.02
CA HIS A 178 -7.71 3.61 18.18
C HIS A 178 -7.92 4.88 19.02
N GLN A 179 -7.15 5.06 20.09
CA GLN A 179 -7.21 6.29 20.91
C GLN A 179 -6.76 7.52 20.12
N LEU A 180 -5.75 7.41 19.28
CA LEU A 180 -5.31 8.49 18.38
C LEU A 180 -6.37 8.85 17.34
N ILE A 181 -7.02 7.85 16.74
CA ILE A 181 -8.07 8.05 15.72
C ILE A 181 -9.30 8.74 16.33
N SER A 182 -9.60 8.54 17.60
CA SER A 182 -10.78 9.11 18.28
C SER A 182 -10.37 9.72 19.62
N PRO A 183 -9.61 10.83 19.60
CA PRO A 183 -9.11 11.46 20.81
C PRO A 183 -10.27 12.06 21.62
N PRO A 184 -10.23 11.93 22.97
CA PRO A 184 -11.28 12.47 23.83
C PRO A 184 -11.08 13.94 24.20
N PHE A 185 -10.05 14.60 23.66
CA PHE A 185 -9.65 15.96 24.02
C PHE A 185 -9.75 16.93 22.86
N THR A 186 -9.80 18.22 23.17
CA THR A 186 -9.77 19.34 22.22
C THR A 186 -8.74 20.40 22.67
N GLY A 187 -8.41 21.34 21.80
CA GLY A 187 -7.48 22.44 22.09
C GLY A 187 -6.08 21.97 22.51
N SER A 188 -5.48 22.63 23.49
CA SER A 188 -4.09 22.32 23.92
C SER A 188 -3.94 20.91 24.52
N PHE A 189 -4.98 20.38 25.14
CA PHE A 189 -4.97 19.00 25.66
C PHE A 189 -4.94 17.97 24.53
N LEU A 190 -5.58 18.23 23.38
CA LEU A 190 -5.50 17.38 22.21
C LEU A 190 -4.06 17.26 21.72
N GLN A 191 -3.34 18.37 21.60
CA GLN A 191 -1.94 18.35 21.17
C GLN A 191 -1.05 17.54 22.12
N ALA A 192 -1.18 17.75 23.44
CA ALA A 192 -0.42 16.98 24.41
C ALA A 192 -0.75 15.48 24.34
N PHE A 193 -2.04 15.15 24.17
CA PHE A 193 -2.49 13.78 24.01
C PHE A 193 -1.93 13.12 22.74
N ILE A 194 -2.04 13.78 21.57
CA ILE A 194 -1.50 13.27 20.30
C ILE A 194 0.02 13.04 20.42
N SER A 195 0.75 13.98 21.04
CA SER A 195 2.19 13.84 21.24
C SER A 195 2.55 12.63 22.08
N ALA A 196 1.90 12.46 23.24
CA ALA A 196 2.15 11.34 24.15
C ALA A 196 1.80 9.99 23.49
N LYS A 197 0.64 9.91 22.85
CA LYS A 197 0.16 8.68 22.20
C LYS A 197 0.94 8.32 20.94
N ALA A 198 1.43 9.29 20.19
CA ALA A 198 2.30 9.04 19.06
C ALA A 198 3.63 8.40 19.49
N LEU A 199 4.25 8.90 20.55
CA LEU A 199 5.47 8.29 21.10
C LEU A 199 5.21 6.88 21.64
N GLU A 200 4.12 6.68 22.35
CA GLU A 200 3.71 5.36 22.85
C GLU A 200 3.53 4.37 21.69
N LEU A 201 2.79 4.76 20.64
CA LEU A 201 2.57 3.93 19.45
C LEU A 201 3.90 3.64 18.73
N ALA A 202 4.76 4.65 18.57
CA ALA A 202 6.07 4.47 17.98
C ALA A 202 6.91 3.44 18.74
N CYS A 203 6.90 3.46 20.08
CA CYS A 203 7.60 2.48 20.89
C CYS A 203 7.11 1.04 20.61
N TYR A 204 5.79 0.82 20.55
CA TYR A 204 5.26 -0.51 20.25
C TYR A 204 5.65 -1.00 18.86
N ILE A 205 5.57 -0.13 17.85
CA ILE A 205 5.93 -0.49 16.47
C ILE A 205 7.44 -0.77 16.35
N LEU A 206 8.27 0.10 16.90
CA LEU A 206 9.74 -0.06 16.88
C LEU A 206 10.19 -1.28 17.67
N PHE A 207 9.56 -1.57 18.81
CA PHE A 207 9.80 -2.81 19.54
C PHE A 207 9.46 -4.04 18.69
N GLY A 208 8.29 -4.04 18.02
CA GLY A 208 7.95 -5.09 17.07
C GLY A 208 8.96 -5.20 15.93
N LEU A 209 9.42 -4.07 15.37
CA LEU A 209 10.41 -4.04 14.30
C LEU A 209 11.76 -4.65 14.73
N SER A 210 12.18 -4.43 15.99
CA SER A 210 13.44 -4.95 16.54
C SER A 210 13.41 -6.47 16.77
N GLN A 211 12.22 -7.08 16.90
CA GLN A 211 12.10 -8.51 17.13
C GLN A 211 12.51 -9.32 15.89
N PRO A 212 13.16 -10.48 16.06
CA PRO A 212 13.36 -11.42 14.97
C PRO A 212 12.03 -11.81 14.34
N GLU A 213 11.98 -11.96 13.02
CA GLU A 213 10.75 -12.36 12.31
C GLU A 213 10.13 -13.64 12.89
N SER A 214 10.95 -14.54 13.39
CA SER A 214 10.52 -15.78 14.05
C SER A 214 9.73 -15.58 15.35
N GLU A 215 9.90 -14.45 16.05
CA GLU A 215 9.22 -14.15 17.32
C GLU A 215 7.96 -13.31 17.14
N LEU A 216 7.91 -12.46 16.11
CA LEU A 216 6.79 -11.58 15.82
C LEU A 216 5.47 -12.32 15.57
N PHE A 217 5.53 -13.60 15.25
CA PHE A 217 4.40 -14.38 14.77
C PHE A 217 4.01 -15.54 15.69
N GLY A 218 4.32 -15.41 16.99
CA GLY A 218 3.80 -16.32 18.03
C GLY A 218 4.23 -17.78 17.91
N GLY A 219 5.43 -18.02 17.39
CA GLY A 219 6.03 -19.33 17.20
C GLY A 219 6.58 -19.49 15.79
N ARG A 220 7.88 -19.42 15.70
CA ARG A 220 8.79 -19.82 14.61
C ARG A 220 8.10 -20.19 13.30
N PHE A 221 8.11 -19.27 12.32
CA PHE A 221 8.10 -19.65 10.92
C PHE A 221 9.51 -20.17 10.62
N GLU A 222 9.67 -21.46 10.70
CA GLU A 222 10.93 -22.15 10.40
C GLU A 222 11.12 -22.23 8.88
N ALA A 223 12.33 -22.60 8.44
CA ALA A 223 12.59 -22.88 7.02
C ALA A 223 11.57 -23.88 6.44
N GLU A 224 11.04 -24.78 7.26
CA GLU A 224 9.99 -25.73 6.94
C GLU A 224 8.65 -25.03 6.63
N ASP A 225 8.28 -23.99 7.37
CA ASP A 225 7.04 -23.24 7.09
C ASP A 225 7.15 -22.46 5.79
N HIS A 226 8.29 -21.86 5.49
CA HIS A 226 8.54 -21.22 4.19
C HIS A 226 8.43 -22.23 3.04
N ARG A 227 8.93 -23.46 3.24
CA ARG A 227 8.77 -24.53 2.25
C ARG A 227 7.29 -24.89 2.06
N ARG A 228 6.54 -25.04 3.15
CA ARG A 228 5.10 -25.32 3.13
C ARG A 228 4.29 -24.19 2.48
N MET A 229 4.66 -22.93 2.71
CA MET A 229 4.03 -21.78 2.05
C MET A 229 4.28 -21.79 0.54
N LYS A 230 5.51 -22.13 0.10
CA LYS A 230 5.81 -22.31 -1.34
C LYS A 230 5.00 -23.46 -1.95
N GLN A 231 4.83 -24.57 -1.23
CA GLN A 231 3.99 -25.67 -1.68
C GLN A 231 2.52 -25.25 -1.77
N ALA A 232 2.00 -24.55 -0.77
CA ALA A 232 0.63 -24.03 -0.80
C ALA A 232 0.42 -23.06 -1.96
N MET A 233 1.38 -22.19 -2.25
CA MET A 233 1.32 -21.28 -3.40
C MET A 233 1.33 -22.05 -4.73
N ALA A 234 2.15 -23.09 -4.86
CA ALA A 234 2.15 -23.97 -6.05
C ALA A 234 0.78 -24.64 -6.22
N MET A 235 0.21 -25.19 -5.13
CA MET A 235 -1.13 -25.80 -5.16
C MET A 235 -2.21 -24.80 -5.62
N ILE A 236 -2.15 -23.53 -5.21
CA ILE A 236 -3.09 -22.50 -5.66
C ILE A 236 -2.95 -22.25 -7.15
N ARG A 237 -1.70 -22.16 -7.65
CA ARG A 237 -1.43 -21.94 -9.07
C ARG A 237 -1.87 -23.11 -9.95
N ASP A 238 -1.59 -24.33 -9.48
CA ASP A 238 -1.92 -25.56 -10.22
C ASP A 238 -3.43 -25.87 -10.21
N ASN A 239 -4.18 -25.22 -9.31
CA ASN A 239 -5.63 -25.43 -9.12
C ASN A 239 -6.41 -24.10 -9.22
N ILE A 240 -5.99 -23.21 -10.11
CA ILE A 240 -6.58 -21.87 -10.28
C ILE A 240 -8.05 -21.95 -10.70
N ASP A 241 -8.39 -22.89 -11.57
CA ASP A 241 -9.72 -23.19 -12.10
C ASP A 241 -10.63 -23.91 -11.07
N SER A 242 -10.01 -24.57 -10.08
CA SER A 242 -10.74 -25.34 -9.09
C SER A 242 -11.16 -24.52 -7.86
N GLN A 243 -12.12 -25.04 -7.10
CA GLN A 243 -12.58 -24.43 -5.85
C GLN A 243 -11.88 -25.03 -4.61
N ILE A 244 -10.57 -25.37 -4.72
CA ILE A 244 -9.84 -25.87 -3.56
C ILE A 244 -9.97 -24.90 -2.38
N SER A 245 -10.42 -25.41 -1.25
CA SER A 245 -10.64 -24.59 -0.06
C SER A 245 -9.33 -24.29 0.67
N VAL A 246 -9.31 -23.21 1.46
CA VAL A 246 -8.16 -22.88 2.33
C VAL A 246 -7.88 -23.99 3.33
N HIS A 247 -8.92 -24.74 3.74
CA HIS A 247 -8.79 -25.87 4.64
C HIS A 247 -8.03 -27.02 3.99
N GLU A 248 -8.42 -27.42 2.78
CA GLU A 248 -7.75 -28.48 2.02
C GLU A 248 -6.28 -28.14 1.73
N ILE A 249 -5.99 -26.88 1.38
CA ILE A 249 -4.60 -26.42 1.18
C ILE A 249 -3.83 -26.53 2.50
N ALA A 250 -4.39 -26.07 3.61
CA ALA A 250 -3.73 -26.11 4.91
C ALA A 250 -3.43 -27.55 5.34
N GLU A 251 -4.40 -28.45 5.18
CA GLU A 251 -4.26 -29.88 5.47
C GLU A 251 -3.20 -30.54 4.60
N ALA A 252 -3.19 -30.27 3.30
CA ALA A 252 -2.23 -30.82 2.34
C ALA A 252 -0.79 -30.41 2.64
N VAL A 253 -0.56 -29.19 3.16
CA VAL A 253 0.79 -28.74 3.55
C VAL A 253 1.12 -28.97 5.03
N GLY A 254 0.22 -29.65 5.78
CA GLY A 254 0.42 -29.98 7.20
C GLY A 254 0.46 -28.76 8.11
N MET A 255 -0.41 -27.77 7.83
CA MET A 255 -0.53 -26.54 8.63
C MET A 255 -1.94 -26.33 9.15
N SER A 256 -2.10 -25.62 10.27
CA SER A 256 -3.43 -25.14 10.63
C SER A 256 -3.88 -24.05 9.65
N ARG A 257 -5.20 -23.94 9.43
CA ARG A 257 -5.79 -22.90 8.58
C ARG A 257 -5.35 -21.50 9.00
N HIS A 258 -5.30 -21.24 10.31
CA HIS A 258 -4.86 -19.96 10.86
C HIS A 258 -3.38 -19.69 10.52
N ARG A 259 -2.49 -20.68 10.72
CA ARG A 259 -1.06 -20.54 10.41
C ARG A 259 -0.80 -20.35 8.91
N LEU A 260 -1.56 -21.03 8.04
CA LEU A 260 -1.51 -20.83 6.60
C LEU A 260 -1.93 -19.41 6.21
N GLN A 261 -3.07 -18.93 6.68
CA GLN A 261 -3.57 -17.57 6.40
C GLN A 261 -2.60 -16.50 6.88
N LEU A 262 -2.05 -16.69 8.08
CA LEU A 262 -1.04 -15.80 8.64
C LEU A 262 0.22 -15.78 7.76
N GLY A 263 0.76 -16.95 7.40
CA GLY A 263 1.94 -17.06 6.55
C GLY A 263 1.76 -16.46 5.16
N PHE A 264 0.56 -16.59 4.57
CA PHE A 264 0.27 -15.97 3.28
C PHE A 264 0.28 -14.45 3.35
N ARG A 265 -0.35 -13.86 4.38
CA ARG A 265 -0.29 -12.42 4.61
C ARG A 265 1.14 -11.92 4.79
N MET A 266 1.97 -12.69 5.51
CA MET A 266 3.35 -12.33 5.81
C MET A 266 4.29 -12.40 4.61
N ILE A 267 4.20 -13.50 3.84
CA ILE A 267 5.18 -13.81 2.79
C ILE A 267 4.74 -13.20 1.46
N TYR A 268 3.43 -13.18 1.21
CA TYR A 268 2.85 -12.78 -0.08
C TYR A 268 1.98 -11.50 0.01
N GLY A 269 1.88 -10.89 1.20
CA GLY A 269 1.21 -9.61 1.40
C GLY A 269 -0.33 -9.67 1.42
N ASP A 270 -0.95 -10.87 1.27
CA ASP A 270 -2.40 -10.95 1.16
C ASP A 270 -2.95 -12.29 1.66
N THR A 271 -4.27 -12.40 1.79
CA THR A 271 -4.94 -13.66 2.13
C THR A 271 -4.87 -14.65 0.96
N VAL A 272 -4.95 -15.95 1.28
CA VAL A 272 -5.02 -17.03 0.26
C VAL A 272 -6.08 -16.75 -0.81
N GLY A 273 -7.27 -16.29 -0.38
CA GLY A 273 -8.38 -15.98 -1.29
C GLY A 273 -8.04 -14.84 -2.25
N ARG A 274 -7.55 -13.72 -1.74
CA ARG A 274 -7.17 -12.57 -2.57
C ARG A 274 -6.02 -12.87 -3.53
N ILE A 275 -5.03 -13.62 -3.08
CA ILE A 275 -3.93 -14.08 -3.97
C ILE A 275 -4.49 -14.93 -5.10
N ARG A 276 -5.39 -15.88 -4.79
CA ARG A 276 -6.05 -16.69 -5.82
C ARG A 276 -6.84 -15.82 -6.81
N ASP A 277 -7.57 -14.83 -6.31
CA ASP A 277 -8.34 -13.93 -7.17
C ASP A 277 -7.41 -13.08 -8.07
N LYS A 278 -6.27 -12.61 -7.56
CA LYS A 278 -5.24 -11.94 -8.37
C LYS A 278 -4.72 -12.86 -9.48
N LEU A 279 -4.30 -14.08 -9.13
CA LEU A 279 -3.79 -15.06 -10.10
C LEU A 279 -4.82 -15.42 -11.17
N ARG A 280 -6.10 -15.55 -10.80
CA ARG A 280 -7.22 -15.74 -11.74
C ARG A 280 -7.35 -14.59 -12.73
N MET A 281 -7.20 -13.37 -12.24
CA MET A 281 -7.28 -12.18 -13.09
C MET A 281 -6.05 -12.03 -14.01
N GLU A 282 -4.87 -12.38 -13.54
CA GLU A 282 -3.64 -12.43 -14.36
C GLU A 282 -3.80 -13.47 -15.48
N LEU A 283 -4.19 -14.70 -15.15
CA LEU A 283 -4.48 -15.73 -16.15
C LEU A 283 -5.56 -15.28 -17.16
N ALA A 284 -6.64 -14.65 -16.66
CA ALA A 284 -7.68 -14.11 -17.52
C ALA A 284 -7.14 -13.08 -18.52
N LEU A 285 -6.25 -12.21 -18.07
CA LEU A 285 -5.63 -11.19 -18.92
C LEU A 285 -4.78 -11.82 -20.02
N ASP A 286 -3.98 -12.83 -19.69
CA ASP A 286 -3.16 -13.58 -20.64
C ASP A 286 -4.05 -14.31 -21.66
N LEU A 287 -5.07 -15.03 -21.22
CA LEU A 287 -6.01 -15.72 -22.11
C LEU A 287 -6.79 -14.74 -23.02
N ILE A 288 -7.13 -13.55 -22.54
CA ILE A 288 -7.78 -12.53 -23.37
C ILE A 288 -6.85 -12.01 -24.45
N ARG A 289 -5.55 -11.88 -24.18
CA ARG A 289 -4.55 -11.34 -25.11
C ARG A 289 -4.08 -12.38 -26.13
N ASP A 290 -3.84 -13.61 -25.66
CA ASP A 290 -3.05 -14.59 -26.39
C ASP A 290 -3.89 -15.76 -26.91
N SER A 291 -5.21 -15.79 -26.65
CA SER A 291 -6.09 -16.86 -27.12
C SER A 291 -7.32 -16.34 -27.87
N ASN A 292 -7.92 -17.24 -28.67
CA ASN A 292 -9.21 -17.00 -29.33
C ASN A 292 -10.42 -17.54 -28.53
N MET A 293 -10.21 -17.90 -27.27
CA MET A 293 -11.26 -18.42 -26.39
C MET A 293 -12.40 -17.42 -26.23
N SER A 294 -13.61 -17.91 -26.14
CA SER A 294 -14.78 -17.06 -25.79
C SER A 294 -14.68 -16.57 -24.33
N MET A 295 -15.40 -15.50 -24.01
CA MET A 295 -15.45 -15.00 -22.61
C MET A 295 -16.02 -15.99 -21.62
N ILE A 296 -16.87 -16.93 -22.10
CA ILE A 296 -17.42 -18.01 -21.27
C ILE A 296 -16.34 -19.05 -20.98
N GLU A 297 -15.57 -19.46 -21.98
CA GLU A 297 -14.47 -20.40 -21.79
C GLU A 297 -13.40 -19.81 -20.86
N ILE A 298 -13.02 -18.53 -21.03
CA ILE A 298 -12.07 -17.86 -20.12
C ILE A 298 -12.61 -17.79 -18.69
N ALA A 299 -13.92 -17.54 -18.52
CA ALA A 299 -14.51 -17.53 -17.19
C ALA A 299 -14.37 -18.90 -16.51
N LEU A 300 -14.63 -19.99 -17.25
CA LEU A 300 -14.49 -21.36 -16.73
C LEU A 300 -13.03 -21.70 -16.41
N GLU A 301 -12.09 -21.43 -17.33
CA GLU A 301 -10.66 -21.67 -17.13
C GLU A 301 -10.08 -20.86 -15.94
N THR A 302 -10.69 -19.74 -15.60
CA THR A 302 -10.30 -18.92 -14.45
C THR A 302 -11.11 -19.20 -13.19
N GLY A 303 -11.90 -20.31 -13.18
CA GLY A 303 -12.63 -20.82 -12.02
C GLY A 303 -13.89 -20.05 -11.67
N TYR A 304 -14.51 -19.36 -12.62
CA TYR A 304 -15.83 -18.73 -12.46
C TYR A 304 -16.93 -19.56 -13.09
N GLU A 305 -17.92 -19.94 -12.31
CA GLU A 305 -19.10 -20.68 -12.80
C GLU A 305 -19.96 -19.84 -13.78
N HIS A 306 -19.93 -18.51 -13.62
CA HIS A 306 -20.77 -17.61 -14.40
C HIS A 306 -19.96 -16.48 -15.02
N ALA A 307 -20.11 -16.28 -16.33
CA ALA A 307 -19.47 -15.20 -17.08
C ALA A 307 -19.79 -13.79 -16.54
N ALA A 308 -20.95 -13.60 -15.90
CA ALA A 308 -21.34 -12.34 -15.29
C ALA A 308 -20.48 -12.03 -14.05
N SER A 309 -20.19 -13.03 -13.21
CA SER A 309 -19.32 -12.91 -12.04
C SER A 309 -17.87 -12.64 -12.46
N PHE A 310 -17.38 -13.35 -13.47
CA PHE A 310 -16.09 -13.11 -14.10
C PHE A 310 -15.97 -11.68 -14.62
N THR A 311 -16.95 -11.22 -15.44
CA THR A 311 -16.94 -9.88 -16.02
C THR A 311 -16.88 -8.79 -14.95
N ARG A 312 -17.59 -8.97 -13.84
CA ARG A 312 -17.57 -8.04 -12.70
C ARG A 312 -16.20 -8.02 -12.03
N ALA A 313 -15.65 -9.20 -11.70
CA ALA A 313 -14.35 -9.33 -11.07
C ALA A 313 -13.24 -8.73 -11.96
N PHE A 314 -13.24 -9.04 -13.26
CA PHE A 314 -12.29 -8.50 -14.22
C PHE A 314 -12.37 -6.98 -14.34
N LYS A 315 -13.60 -6.44 -14.43
CA LYS A 315 -13.79 -4.98 -14.46
C LYS A 315 -13.34 -4.30 -13.17
N THR A 316 -13.51 -4.96 -12.02
CA THR A 316 -12.99 -4.46 -10.75
C THR A 316 -11.46 -4.45 -10.72
N ALA A 317 -10.82 -5.50 -11.24
CA ALA A 317 -9.36 -5.62 -11.26
C ALA A 317 -8.68 -4.66 -12.26
N PHE A 318 -9.26 -4.49 -13.47
CA PHE A 318 -8.61 -3.77 -14.57
C PHE A 318 -9.33 -2.49 -15.02
N GLY A 319 -10.44 -2.12 -14.40
CA GLY A 319 -11.20 -0.90 -14.72
C GLY A 319 -12.06 -0.97 -15.98
N ILE A 320 -11.82 -1.93 -16.88
CA ILE A 320 -12.55 -2.13 -18.13
C ILE A 320 -13.06 -3.57 -18.27
N SER A 321 -14.06 -3.79 -19.12
CA SER A 321 -14.61 -5.14 -19.31
C SER A 321 -13.64 -6.04 -20.09
N PRO A 322 -13.75 -7.40 -19.95
CA PRO A 322 -12.92 -8.34 -20.71
C PRO A 322 -13.02 -8.15 -22.23
N ILE A 323 -14.22 -7.86 -22.74
CA ILE A 323 -14.46 -7.59 -24.17
C ILE A 323 -13.74 -6.30 -24.63
N GLN A 324 -13.77 -5.25 -23.82
CA GLN A 324 -13.03 -4.02 -24.11
C GLN A 324 -11.53 -4.26 -24.08
N MET A 325 -11.02 -5.03 -23.11
CA MET A 325 -9.61 -5.41 -23.05
C MET A 325 -9.16 -6.17 -24.30
N ARG A 326 -9.94 -7.15 -24.78
CA ARG A 326 -9.65 -7.88 -26.03
C ARG A 326 -9.61 -6.97 -27.25
N LYS A 327 -10.50 -5.99 -27.32
CA LYS A 327 -10.50 -5.03 -28.41
C LYS A 327 -9.20 -4.21 -28.41
N VAL A 328 -8.79 -3.72 -27.25
CA VAL A 328 -7.52 -2.97 -27.09
C VAL A 328 -6.34 -3.83 -27.51
N ALA A 329 -6.25 -5.07 -27.02
CA ALA A 329 -5.17 -6.00 -27.37
C ALA A 329 -5.11 -6.28 -28.89
N ASN A 330 -6.26 -6.49 -29.53
CA ASN A 330 -6.34 -6.71 -30.98
C ASN A 330 -5.96 -5.45 -31.78
N ASP A 331 -6.30 -4.28 -31.34
CA ASP A 331 -5.94 -3.02 -31.99
C ASP A 331 -4.43 -2.76 -31.87
N GLU A 332 -3.82 -3.05 -30.72
CA GLU A 332 -2.35 -3.00 -30.53
C GLU A 332 -1.61 -3.95 -31.44
N LEU A 333 -2.10 -5.19 -31.59
CA LEU A 333 -1.52 -6.18 -32.51
C LEU A 333 -1.63 -5.73 -33.97
N ARG A 334 -2.75 -5.10 -34.35
CA ARG A 334 -2.93 -4.53 -35.71
C ARG A 334 -1.95 -3.40 -36.01
N VAL A 335 -1.73 -2.52 -35.03
CA VAL A 335 -0.77 -1.40 -35.16
C VAL A 335 0.66 -1.94 -35.26
N ARG A 336 1.00 -2.98 -34.51
CA ARG A 336 2.34 -3.61 -34.52
C ARG A 336 2.64 -4.35 -35.81
N ASN A 337 1.61 -4.89 -36.48
CA ASN A 337 1.69 -5.67 -37.70
C ASN A 337 1.45 -4.83 -38.98
N LEU A 338 1.26 -3.51 -38.88
CA LEU A 338 1.27 -2.64 -40.04
C LEU A 338 2.66 -2.69 -40.71
N PRO A 339 2.76 -3.04 -42.02
CA PRO A 339 4.04 -3.04 -42.70
C PRO A 339 4.66 -1.66 -42.57
N GLY A 340 5.82 -1.60 -41.94
CA GLY A 340 6.52 -0.37 -41.63
C GLY A 340 6.62 0.51 -42.86
N ARG A 341 6.22 1.78 -42.74
CA ARG A 341 6.72 2.82 -43.64
C ARG A 341 8.23 2.73 -43.55
N ALA A 342 8.82 2.20 -44.63
CA ALA A 342 10.26 2.22 -44.85
C ALA A 342 10.75 3.64 -44.54
N ARG A 343 11.56 3.79 -43.54
CA ARG A 343 12.34 5.00 -43.33
C ARG A 343 13.15 5.18 -44.60
N LYS A 344 12.74 6.13 -45.45
CA LYS A 344 13.53 6.58 -46.58
C LYS A 344 14.88 7.00 -46.00
N ALA A 345 15.91 6.25 -46.34
CA ALA A 345 17.28 6.64 -46.02
C ALA A 345 17.52 8.03 -46.60
N PRO A 346 18.22 8.95 -45.90
CA PRO A 346 18.58 10.23 -46.47
C PRO A 346 19.49 9.99 -47.67
N ASP A 347 19.17 10.66 -48.78
CA ASP A 347 19.88 10.64 -50.04
C ASP A 347 21.30 11.18 -49.81
N PRO A 348 22.39 10.44 -50.17
CA PRO A 348 23.75 10.88 -49.88
C PRO A 348 24.26 11.99 -50.84
N HIS A 349 23.41 12.64 -51.60
CA HIS A 349 23.81 13.58 -52.66
C HIS A 349 23.33 15.03 -52.50
N GLU A 350 22.96 15.50 -51.31
CA GLU A 350 22.86 16.94 -51.06
C GLU A 350 24.06 17.43 -50.24
N ALA A 351 25.21 17.43 -50.92
CA ALA A 351 26.32 18.27 -50.54
C ALA A 351 26.19 19.61 -51.30
N ASP A 352 25.85 20.66 -50.56
CA ASP A 352 25.80 22.05 -51.05
C ASP A 352 27.21 22.57 -51.28
N PRO A 353 27.55 23.20 -52.44
CA PRO A 353 28.81 23.89 -52.65
C PRO A 353 28.64 25.39 -52.36
N ALA A 354 29.25 25.90 -51.34
CA ALA A 354 29.93 27.21 -51.28
C ALA A 354 30.17 27.64 -49.79
#